data_32775553fbac7fd4de79fe877d92ee90
#
_entry.id   32775553fbac7fd4de79fe877d92ee90
#
_cell.length_a   1.000
_cell.length_b   1.000
_cell.length_c   1.000
_cell.angle_alpha   90.00
_cell.angle_beta   90.00
_cell.angle_gamma   90.00
#
_symmetry.space_group_name_H-M   'P 1'
#
loop_
_entity.id
_entity.type
_entity.pdbx_description
1 polymer ?
#
loop_
_entity_poly.entity_id
_entity_poly.type
_entity_poly.pdbx_seq_one_letter_code
_entity_poly.pdbx_strand_id
1 'polypeptide(L)'
;ERRETLLAALMPLAASSNEALEGRFGLAWLDLGAGRFSVLEASGAQALAAELERLRPAELLMPETLAVTLDRALPESLTAVLPSSLRRARPPWHFEEETAARTLADQLGTLDLQGFGAESIPLAVGAAGALLQYAKETQRTALPHLRALRVERRESTLQIDAATRRNLEIDS
;
A
#
# COMPACT_ATOMS: atom_id res chain seq x y z
N GLU A 1 9.20 -17.14 8.95
CA GLU A 1 8.31 -17.07 9.88
C GLU A 1 7.91 -15.73 10.23
N ARG A 2 8.82 -14.90 10.15
CA ARG A 2 8.47 -13.63 10.38
C ARG A 2 7.63 -13.08 9.39
N ARG A 3 7.69 -13.46 8.15
CA ARG A 3 6.92 -12.88 7.13
C ARG A 3 5.51 -13.26 7.21
N GLU A 4 5.16 -14.24 7.98
CA GLU A 4 3.76 -14.60 8.10
C GLU A 4 2.97 -13.52 8.77
N THR A 5 3.62 -12.55 9.40
CA THR A 5 2.90 -11.49 10.05
C THR A 5 2.84 -10.22 9.22
N LEU A 6 3.25 -10.29 7.96
CA LEU A 6 3.22 -9.10 7.12
C LEU A 6 1.87 -8.97 6.44
N LEU A 7 1.19 -7.88 6.70
CA LEU A 7 -0.08 -7.56 6.08
C LEU A 7 0.12 -6.36 5.18
N ALA A 8 -0.62 -6.29 4.07
CA ALA A 8 -0.50 -5.18 3.15
C ALA A 8 -1.86 -4.71 2.69
N ALA A 9 -1.93 -3.50 2.15
CA ALA A 9 -3.16 -2.93 1.60
C ALA A 9 -2.82 -2.13 0.36
N LEU A 10 -3.71 -2.17 -0.61
CA LEU A 10 -3.53 -1.55 -1.92
C LEU A 10 -4.70 -0.66 -2.23
N MET A 11 -4.43 0.57 -2.68
CA MET A 11 -5.46 1.50 -3.08
C MET A 11 -5.07 2.14 -4.41
N PRO A 12 -5.75 1.78 -5.50
CA PRO A 12 -5.46 2.41 -6.79
C PRO A 12 -6.24 3.71 -6.94
N LEU A 13 -5.80 4.55 -7.85
CA LEU A 13 -6.48 5.80 -8.12
C LEU A 13 -7.86 5.57 -8.71
N ALA A 14 -8.01 4.58 -9.57
CA ALA A 14 -9.28 4.32 -10.24
C ALA A 14 -9.66 2.85 -10.11
N ALA A 15 -10.19 2.50 -8.96
CA ALA A 15 -10.42 1.09 -8.61
C ALA A 15 -11.38 0.36 -9.56
N SER A 16 -12.35 1.07 -10.13
CA SER A 16 -13.31 0.39 -11.00
C SER A 16 -12.91 0.38 -12.47
N SER A 17 -11.80 0.98 -12.82
CA SER A 17 -11.32 0.97 -14.18
C SER A 17 -10.72 -0.38 -14.53
N ASN A 18 -10.90 -0.84 -15.77
CA ASN A 18 -10.27 -2.06 -16.21
C ASN A 18 -8.74 -1.93 -16.22
N GLU A 19 -8.24 -0.69 -16.16
CA GLU A 19 -6.81 -0.45 -16.12
C GLU A 19 -6.40 0.07 -14.76
N ALA A 20 -7.13 -0.32 -13.72
CA ALA A 20 -6.90 0.21 -12.39
C ALA A 20 -5.44 0.10 -11.94
N LEU A 21 -4.81 -1.01 -12.26
CA LEU A 21 -3.45 -1.24 -11.78
C LEU A 21 -2.38 -0.80 -12.76
N GLU A 22 -2.78 -0.18 -13.88
CA GLU A 22 -1.80 0.42 -14.78
C GLU A 22 -1.50 1.86 -14.39
N GLY A 23 -2.31 2.44 -13.52
CA GLY A 23 -2.11 3.81 -13.06
C GLY A 23 -1.48 3.86 -11.69
N ARG A 24 -1.66 5.01 -11.04
CA ARG A 24 -1.07 5.24 -9.73
C ARG A 24 -1.76 4.45 -8.64
N PHE A 25 -1.02 4.02 -7.67
CA PHE A 25 -1.57 3.29 -6.55
C PHE A 25 -0.81 3.62 -5.27
N GLY A 26 -1.47 3.42 -4.14
CA GLY A 26 -0.84 3.49 -2.84
C GLY A 26 -0.74 2.10 -2.27
N LEU A 27 0.36 1.82 -1.59
CA LEU A 27 0.61 0.54 -0.97
C LEU A 27 1.07 0.78 0.45
N ALA A 28 0.50 0.04 1.38
CA ALA A 28 0.91 0.10 2.77
C ALA A 28 1.20 -1.31 3.24
N TRP A 29 2.15 -1.45 4.16
CA TRP A 29 2.40 -2.76 4.73
C TRP A 29 2.80 -2.62 6.18
N LEU A 30 2.46 -3.65 6.95
CA LEU A 30 2.62 -3.66 8.38
C LEU A 30 3.23 -4.99 8.80
N ASP A 31 4.38 -4.91 9.45
CA ASP A 31 5.00 -6.09 10.01
C ASP A 31 4.57 -6.13 11.49
N LEU A 32 3.63 -6.99 11.80
CA LEU A 32 3.09 -7.05 13.14
C LEU A 32 4.13 -7.43 14.18
N GLY A 33 5.03 -8.30 13.83
CA GLY A 33 6.04 -8.74 14.77
C GLY A 33 7.03 -7.65 15.12
N ALA A 34 7.46 -6.90 14.10
CA ALA A 34 8.45 -5.85 14.30
C ALA A 34 7.84 -4.49 14.60
N GLY A 35 6.54 -4.33 14.36
CA GLY A 35 5.88 -3.05 14.56
C GLY A 35 6.25 -2.03 13.50
N ARG A 36 6.68 -2.48 12.31
CA ARG A 36 7.03 -1.57 11.23
C ARG A 36 5.86 -1.33 10.32
N PHE A 37 5.57 -0.07 10.07
CA PHE A 37 4.43 0.34 9.27
C PHE A 37 4.95 1.27 8.18
N SER A 38 4.81 0.85 6.94
CA SER A 38 5.41 1.57 5.80
C SER A 38 4.40 1.81 4.71
N VAL A 39 4.60 2.86 3.94
CA VAL A 39 3.73 3.22 2.83
C VAL A 39 4.54 3.71 1.65
N LEU A 40 3.98 3.58 0.45
CA LEU A 40 4.57 4.21 -0.73
C LEU A 40 3.49 4.44 -1.79
N GLU A 41 3.77 5.31 -2.75
CA GLU A 41 2.96 5.43 -3.94
C GLU A 41 3.84 5.16 -5.14
N ALA A 42 3.28 4.50 -6.12
CA ALA A 42 3.97 4.18 -7.35
C ALA A 42 2.93 4.00 -8.45
N SER A 43 3.36 3.64 -9.63
CA SER A 43 2.45 3.47 -10.76
C SER A 43 2.81 2.23 -11.55
N GLY A 44 1.78 1.58 -12.05
CA GLY A 44 1.96 0.49 -12.99
C GLY A 44 1.95 -0.88 -12.38
N ALA A 45 1.41 -1.84 -13.11
CA ALA A 45 1.30 -3.21 -12.63
C ALA A 45 2.65 -3.85 -12.41
N GLN A 46 3.65 -3.49 -13.22
CA GLN A 46 4.97 -4.09 -13.02
C GLN A 46 5.61 -3.61 -11.73
N ALA A 47 5.43 -2.33 -11.40
CA ALA A 47 5.95 -1.81 -10.14
C ALA A 47 5.27 -2.48 -8.97
N LEU A 48 3.96 -2.67 -9.07
CA LEU A 48 3.23 -3.35 -8.02
C LEU A 48 3.70 -4.80 -7.88
N ALA A 49 3.90 -5.48 -9.01
CA ALA A 49 4.35 -6.86 -8.96
C ALA A 49 5.71 -6.97 -8.26
N ALA A 50 6.61 -6.02 -8.54
CA ALA A 50 7.92 -6.03 -7.90
C ALA A 50 7.81 -5.84 -6.39
N GLU A 51 6.91 -4.96 -5.97
CA GLU A 51 6.74 -4.73 -4.53
C GLU A 51 6.13 -5.95 -3.85
N LEU A 52 5.14 -6.58 -4.47
CA LEU A 52 4.51 -7.74 -3.87
C LEU A 52 5.46 -8.93 -3.82
N GLU A 53 6.32 -9.04 -4.84
CA GLU A 53 7.30 -10.11 -4.82
C GLU A 53 8.30 -9.90 -3.71
N ARG A 54 8.70 -8.67 -3.47
CA ARG A 54 9.64 -8.36 -2.41
C ARG A 54 9.00 -8.54 -1.03
N LEU A 55 7.75 -8.11 -0.87
CA LEU A 55 7.10 -8.10 0.43
C LEU A 55 6.51 -9.45 0.81
N ARG A 56 5.93 -10.14 -0.13
CA ARG A 56 5.27 -11.43 0.09
C ARG A 56 4.34 -11.38 1.30
N PRO A 57 3.33 -10.50 1.25
CA PRO A 57 2.43 -10.37 2.41
C PRO A 57 1.57 -11.62 2.56
N ALA A 58 1.14 -11.87 3.78
CA ALA A 58 0.22 -12.96 4.05
C ALA A 58 -1.19 -12.63 3.56
N GLU A 59 -1.54 -11.34 3.58
CA GLU A 59 -2.85 -10.88 3.12
C GLU A 59 -2.70 -9.53 2.47
N LEU A 60 -3.47 -9.28 1.43
CA LEU A 60 -3.47 -7.99 0.77
C LEU A 60 -4.89 -7.46 0.73
N LEU A 61 -5.12 -6.37 1.45
CA LEU A 61 -6.42 -5.74 1.49
C LEU A 61 -6.59 -4.84 0.28
N MET A 62 -7.81 -4.72 -0.20
CA MET A 62 -8.13 -3.81 -1.30
C MET A 62 -9.59 -3.44 -1.22
N PRO A 63 -9.97 -2.31 -1.82
CA PRO A 63 -11.39 -1.95 -1.84
C PRO A 63 -12.18 -3.00 -2.62
N GLU A 64 -13.41 -3.23 -2.20
CA GLU A 64 -14.28 -4.19 -2.88
C GLU A 64 -14.39 -3.91 -4.37
N THR A 65 -14.40 -2.63 -4.73
CA THR A 65 -14.48 -2.25 -6.15
C THR A 65 -13.29 -2.76 -6.94
N LEU A 66 -12.10 -2.73 -6.35
CA LEU A 66 -10.93 -3.26 -7.02
C LEU A 66 -10.99 -4.78 -7.10
N ALA A 67 -11.45 -5.44 -6.06
CA ALA A 67 -11.52 -6.89 -6.08
C ALA A 67 -12.42 -7.37 -7.22
N VAL A 68 -13.55 -6.69 -7.44
CA VAL A 68 -14.43 -7.03 -8.54
C VAL A 68 -13.73 -6.82 -9.88
N THR A 69 -13.02 -5.72 -10.01
CA THR A 69 -12.30 -5.42 -11.24
C THR A 69 -11.26 -6.50 -11.54
N LEU A 70 -10.53 -6.92 -10.53
CA LEU A 70 -9.48 -7.93 -10.74
C LEU A 70 -10.03 -9.30 -11.04
N ASP A 71 -11.23 -9.60 -10.56
CA ASP A 71 -11.86 -10.86 -10.90
C ASP A 71 -12.17 -10.92 -12.39
N ARG A 72 -12.35 -9.76 -13.03
CA ARG A 72 -12.62 -9.73 -14.44
C ARG A 72 -11.36 -9.64 -15.27
N ALA A 73 -10.37 -8.91 -14.82
CA ALA A 73 -9.17 -8.68 -15.61
C ALA A 73 -7.99 -8.44 -14.71
N LEU A 74 -7.15 -9.44 -14.56
CA LEU A 74 -5.95 -9.32 -13.76
C LEU A 74 -4.76 -9.16 -14.70
N PRO A 75 -3.95 -8.10 -14.56
CA PRO A 75 -2.77 -7.96 -15.40
C PRO A 75 -1.86 -9.16 -15.28
N GLU A 76 -1.30 -9.54 -16.41
CA GLU A 76 -0.47 -10.74 -16.44
C GLU A 76 0.72 -10.66 -15.48
N SER A 77 1.31 -9.49 -15.33
CA SER A 77 2.45 -9.34 -14.45
C SER A 77 2.12 -9.61 -13.00
N LEU A 78 0.84 -9.61 -12.64
CA LEU A 78 0.42 -9.82 -11.25
C LEU A 78 -0.08 -11.23 -10.98
N THR A 79 -0.16 -12.06 -12.02
CA THR A 79 -0.76 -13.37 -11.86
C THR A 79 -0.08 -14.21 -10.79
N ALA A 80 1.24 -14.20 -10.76
CA ALA A 80 1.99 -15.03 -9.81
C ALA A 80 2.00 -14.47 -8.40
N VAL A 81 1.93 -13.14 -8.28
CA VAL A 81 2.11 -12.51 -6.96
C VAL A 81 0.81 -12.07 -6.31
N LEU A 82 -0.32 -12.22 -7.01
CA LEU A 82 -1.60 -11.75 -6.47
C LEU A 82 -2.69 -12.79 -6.71
N PRO A 83 -2.50 -13.99 -6.18
CA PRO A 83 -3.55 -15.00 -6.31
C PRO A 83 -4.77 -14.61 -5.49
N SER A 84 -5.93 -15.13 -5.86
CA SER A 84 -7.15 -14.77 -5.18
C SER A 84 -7.13 -15.13 -3.69
N SER A 85 -6.37 -16.14 -3.31
CA SER A 85 -6.29 -16.53 -1.91
C SER A 85 -5.63 -15.47 -1.04
N LEU A 86 -4.87 -14.57 -1.65
CA LEU A 86 -4.19 -13.52 -0.92
C LEU A 86 -5.09 -12.32 -0.70
N ARG A 87 -6.05 -12.12 -1.54
CA ARG A 87 -6.85 -10.88 -1.57
C ARG A 87 -7.91 -10.86 -0.48
N ARG A 88 -8.07 -9.68 0.14
CA ARG A 88 -9.11 -9.48 1.16
C ARG A 88 -9.85 -8.20 0.80
N ALA A 89 -11.09 -8.31 0.36
CA ALA A 89 -11.89 -7.15 -0.02
C ALA A 89 -12.43 -6.47 1.22
N ARG A 90 -12.36 -5.15 1.25
CA ARG A 90 -12.86 -4.36 2.37
C ARG A 90 -13.72 -3.23 1.82
N PRO A 91 -14.62 -2.71 2.64
CA PRO A 91 -15.48 -1.63 2.17
C PRO A 91 -14.67 -0.44 1.67
N PRO A 92 -15.11 0.17 0.56
CA PRO A 92 -14.32 1.26 -0.02
C PRO A 92 -14.08 2.43 0.92
N TRP A 93 -15.03 2.72 1.83
CA TRP A 93 -14.86 3.87 2.71
C TRP A 93 -13.74 3.70 3.71
N HIS A 94 -13.27 2.48 3.94
CA HIS A 94 -12.11 2.28 4.79
C HIS A 94 -10.88 2.89 4.16
N PHE A 95 -10.89 3.10 2.84
CA PHE A 95 -9.75 3.60 2.09
C PHE A 95 -9.84 5.09 1.77
N GLU A 96 -10.87 5.78 2.28
CA GLU A 96 -10.98 7.21 2.02
C GLU A 96 -9.90 7.98 2.74
N GLU A 97 -9.29 8.90 2.02
CA GLU A 97 -8.15 9.61 2.56
C GLU A 97 -8.44 10.30 3.87
N GLU A 98 -9.53 11.00 3.94
CA GLU A 98 -9.84 11.77 5.15
C GLU A 98 -10.04 10.87 6.36
N THR A 99 -10.81 9.81 6.21
CA THR A 99 -11.05 8.87 7.29
C THR A 99 -9.73 8.18 7.67
N ALA A 100 -8.98 7.78 6.67
CA ALA A 100 -7.72 7.09 6.90
C ALA A 100 -6.72 7.98 7.62
N ALA A 101 -6.63 9.24 7.22
CA ALA A 101 -5.70 10.17 7.85
C ALA A 101 -6.04 10.36 9.32
N ARG A 102 -7.33 10.43 9.63
CA ARG A 102 -7.75 10.59 11.01
C ARG A 102 -7.42 9.36 11.84
N THR A 103 -7.68 8.19 11.28
CA THR A 103 -7.37 6.94 11.96
C THR A 103 -5.89 6.83 12.25
N LEU A 104 -5.07 7.18 11.26
CA LEU A 104 -3.61 7.11 11.43
C LEU A 104 -3.11 8.15 12.43
N ALA A 105 -3.63 9.37 12.36
CA ALA A 105 -3.20 10.41 13.29
C ALA A 105 -3.52 10.02 14.72
N ASP A 106 -4.68 9.43 14.95
CA ASP A 106 -5.04 8.97 16.27
C ASP A 106 -4.09 7.90 16.77
N GLN A 107 -3.74 6.96 15.90
CA GLN A 107 -2.85 5.87 16.30
C GLN A 107 -1.44 6.39 16.60
N LEU A 108 -0.98 7.34 15.78
CA LEU A 108 0.38 7.84 15.92
C LEU A 108 0.51 8.97 16.95
N GLY A 109 -0.61 9.40 17.53
CA GLY A 109 -0.59 10.41 18.56
C GLY A 109 -0.25 11.79 18.05
N THR A 110 -0.71 12.14 16.84
CA THR A 110 -0.40 13.40 16.22
C THR A 110 -1.67 14.04 15.67
N LEU A 111 -1.59 15.33 15.34
CA LEU A 111 -2.74 16.02 14.80
C LEU A 111 -2.92 15.75 13.32
N ASP A 112 -1.83 15.53 12.62
CA ASP A 112 -1.90 15.23 11.18
C ASP A 112 -0.69 14.40 10.81
N LEU A 113 -0.56 14.11 9.53
CA LEU A 113 0.50 13.24 9.06
C LEU A 113 1.66 13.97 8.43
N GLN A 114 1.67 15.29 8.54
CA GLN A 114 2.71 16.08 7.91
C GLN A 114 4.10 15.72 8.38
N GLY A 115 4.24 15.49 9.67
CA GLY A 115 5.54 15.16 10.24
C GLY A 115 6.13 13.87 9.73
N PHE A 116 5.30 12.99 9.12
CA PHE A 116 5.78 11.74 8.58
C PHE A 116 6.00 11.80 7.07
N GLY A 117 5.73 12.96 6.45
CA GLY A 117 5.90 13.12 5.01
C GLY A 117 4.82 12.44 4.19
N ALA A 118 3.68 12.15 4.79
CA ALA A 118 2.64 11.39 4.11
C ALA A 118 1.56 12.24 3.46
N GLU A 119 1.60 13.55 3.63
CA GLU A 119 0.56 14.37 3.06
C GLU A 119 0.48 14.37 1.56
N SER A 120 1.57 14.11 0.88
CA SER A 120 1.58 14.16 -0.58
C SER A 120 1.28 12.82 -1.22
N ILE A 121 0.90 11.81 -0.42
CA ILE A 121 0.63 10.48 -0.96
C ILE A 121 -0.72 9.95 -0.46
N PRO A 122 -1.81 10.59 -0.90
CA PRO A 122 -3.14 10.26 -0.36
C PRO A 122 -3.59 8.83 -0.60
N LEU A 123 -3.16 8.21 -1.70
CA LEU A 123 -3.55 6.82 -1.94
C LEU A 123 -2.87 5.90 -0.93
N ALA A 124 -1.62 6.15 -0.62
CA ALA A 124 -0.92 5.36 0.38
C ALA A 124 -1.52 5.59 1.76
N VAL A 125 -1.94 6.81 2.06
CA VAL A 125 -2.61 7.10 3.33
C VAL A 125 -3.90 6.32 3.42
N GLY A 126 -4.68 6.28 2.33
CA GLY A 126 -5.91 5.51 2.31
C GLY A 126 -5.66 4.04 2.56
N ALA A 127 -4.64 3.48 1.91
CA ALA A 127 -4.30 2.08 2.10
C ALA A 127 -3.86 1.83 3.55
N ALA A 128 -3.06 2.74 4.11
CA ALA A 128 -2.56 2.57 5.47
C ALA A 128 -3.68 2.62 6.50
N GLY A 129 -4.65 3.51 6.30
CA GLY A 129 -5.76 3.60 7.23
C GLY A 129 -6.61 2.35 7.23
N ALA A 130 -6.89 1.81 6.03
CA ALA A 130 -7.65 0.58 5.93
C ALA A 130 -6.88 -0.58 6.58
N LEU A 131 -5.58 -0.60 6.38
CA LEU A 131 -4.75 -1.66 6.94
C LEU A 131 -4.73 -1.59 8.46
N LEU A 132 -4.58 -0.40 9.01
CA LEU A 132 -4.56 -0.23 10.45
C LEU A 132 -5.89 -0.67 11.06
N GLN A 133 -6.99 -0.29 10.42
CA GLN A 133 -8.29 -0.67 10.91
C GLN A 133 -8.47 -2.18 10.93
N TYR A 134 -8.03 -2.83 9.85
CA TYR A 134 -8.12 -4.28 9.75
C TYR A 134 -7.24 -4.95 10.82
N ALA A 135 -6.05 -4.44 11.04
CA ALA A 135 -5.15 -5.01 12.04
C ALA A 135 -5.74 -4.89 13.44
N LYS A 136 -6.38 -3.78 13.74
CA LYS A 136 -7.00 -3.61 15.04
C LYS A 136 -8.17 -4.57 15.21
N GLU A 137 -8.95 -4.76 14.16
CA GLU A 137 -10.09 -5.66 14.23
C GLU A 137 -9.66 -7.10 14.41
N THR A 138 -8.64 -7.52 13.70
CA THR A 138 -8.24 -8.91 13.72
C THR A 138 -7.37 -9.25 14.93
N GLN A 139 -6.59 -8.28 15.40
CA GLN A 139 -5.76 -8.52 16.58
C GLN A 139 -6.51 -8.25 17.88
N ARG A 140 -7.66 -7.58 17.75
CA ARG A 140 -8.51 -7.31 18.89
C ARG A 140 -7.84 -6.59 20.04
N THR A 141 -6.80 -5.87 19.76
CA THR A 141 -6.11 -5.06 20.75
C THR A 141 -5.60 -3.81 20.10
N ALA A 142 -5.30 -2.81 20.88
CA ALA A 142 -4.62 -1.65 20.38
C ALA A 142 -3.25 -2.13 19.97
N LEU A 143 -2.61 -1.40 19.09
CA LEU A 143 -1.29 -1.74 18.63
C LEU A 143 -0.33 -0.66 19.13
N PRO A 144 -0.04 -0.65 20.45
CA PRO A 144 0.69 0.45 21.03
C PRO A 144 2.11 0.61 20.53
N HIS A 145 2.67 -0.43 19.93
CA HIS A 145 4.01 -0.34 19.40
C HIS A 145 4.05 0.29 18.01
N LEU A 146 2.90 0.57 17.40
CA LEU A 146 2.87 1.23 16.10
C LEU A 146 2.84 2.73 16.34
N ARG A 147 3.99 3.33 16.39
CA ARG A 147 4.10 4.74 16.68
C ARG A 147 4.63 5.59 15.57
N ALA A 148 5.03 5.00 14.47
CA ALA A 148 5.61 5.75 13.36
C ALA A 148 5.19 5.16 12.04
N LEU A 149 5.06 6.03 11.04
CA LEU A 149 4.71 5.63 9.69
C LEU A 149 5.91 6.00 8.82
N ARG A 150 6.43 5.04 8.08
CA ARG A 150 7.60 5.26 7.27
C ARG A 150 7.20 5.39 5.82
N VAL A 151 7.51 6.53 5.22
CA VAL A 151 7.22 6.74 3.80
C VAL A 151 8.42 6.29 2.99
N GLU A 152 8.22 5.32 2.12
CA GLU A 152 9.27 4.84 1.24
C GLU A 152 9.08 5.40 -0.15
N ARG A 153 10.18 5.73 -0.83
CA ARG A 153 10.11 6.28 -2.15
C ARG A 153 10.94 5.43 -3.08
N ARG A 154 10.26 4.85 -4.03
CA ARG A 154 10.94 4.08 -5.01
C ARG A 154 11.20 4.94 -6.15
N GLU A 155 11.95 5.72 -6.13
CA GLU A 155 12.23 6.56 -7.00
C GLU A 155 12.41 6.33 -8.19
N SER A 156 12.40 7.15 -8.57
CA SER A 156 12.70 7.26 -9.79
C SER A 156 13.87 6.65 -10.16
N THR A 157 14.63 6.25 -9.28
CA THR A 157 15.80 5.59 -9.65
C THR A 157 15.45 4.48 -10.51
N LEU A 158 14.33 3.95 -10.36
CA LEU A 158 14.01 2.90 -11.17
C LEU A 158 13.73 3.27 -12.52
N GLN A 159 13.28 4.38 -12.77
CA GLN A 159 12.96 4.72 -14.05
C GLN A 159 13.95 5.41 -14.69
N ILE A 160 14.80 5.79 -14.09
CA ILE A 160 15.73 6.49 -14.70
C ILE A 160 16.45 5.80 -15.51
N ASP A 161 16.29 5.03 -15.50
CA ASP A 161 17.00 4.66 -16.24
C ASP A 161 16.72 4.77 -17.33
N ALA A 162 16.08 5.00 -17.34
CA ALA A 162 15.93 5.30 -18.41
C ALA A 162 16.15 6.57 -18.80
N ALA A 163 16.17 7.04 -18.71
CA ALA A 163 16.51 8.20 -19.01
C ALA A 163 17.34 8.81 -18.62
N THR A 164 17.36 8.51 -18.26
CA THR A 164 17.92 9.15 -17.91
C THR A 164 18.65 9.06 -17.90
N ARG A 165 18.79 8.59 -17.96
CA ARG A 165 19.27 8.69 -17.83
C ARG A 165 19.84 8.96 -17.92
N ARG A 166 20.00 9.22 -18.28
CA ARG A 166 20.51 9.85 -18.35
C ARG A 166 21.12 10.40 -17.84
N ASN A 167 21.25 10.38 -17.69
CA ASN A 167 21.81 10.92 -16.94
C ASN A 167 22.11 10.99 -16.11
N LEU A 168 22.11 10.59 -15.83
CA LEU A 168 22.24 10.62 -14.85
C LEU A 168 22.60 10.37 -14.26
N GLU A 169 22.87 10.15 -14.26
CA GLU A 169 22.93 9.99 -13.60
C GLU A 169 23.05 9.85 -12.94
N ILE A 170 23.29 9.47 -13.29
CA ILE A 170 23.16 9.40 -12.60
C ILE A 170 23.46 9.33 -11.84
N ASP A 171 23.72 8.99 -11.65
CA ASP A 171 23.92 9.09 -10.95
C ASP A 171 23.98 9.18 -10.32
N SER A 172 23.98 8.88 -10.19
CA SER A 172 23.87 9.12 -9.63
C SER A 172 23.71 9.31 -9.49
#